data_131022ea4c5368807fd1f3aeecb27672
#
_entry.id   131022ea4c5368807fd1f3aeecb27672
#
_cell.length_a   1.000
_cell.length_b   1.000
_cell.length_c   1.000
_cell.angle_alpha   90.00
_cell.angle_beta   90.00
_cell.angle_gamma   90.00
#
_symmetry.space_group_name_H-M   'P 1'
#
loop_
_entity.id
_entity.type
_entity.pdbx_description
1 polymer ?
#
loop_
_entity_poly.entity_id
_entity_poly.type
_entity_poly.pdbx_seq_one_letter_code
_entity_poly.pdbx_strand_id
1 'polypeptide(L)'
;MSSQQPLLSVRNLCVDYITESGDVRAVNSVSFDIAPGEVFGLAGESGCGKSTVAFSVARLHKPPAYISGGEILFKGENILGFDDERLRSYRWRQASVVFQSAMNALNPVLRMEEQFCDVLLAHNPGMTRYEAIKRELLIMDEPTTALDVVVQREILQKVYALKAKFNFSILFITHDLSLMVEFCDRIGIMYAGELVEVAPAKAILTAPLHPYTKGLGNSFPPLHGPKTVLEGIPGTPLNLLEVPVGCRFQARCGKVHDRCRQAYTALAEIRPGQQAACHLYDSAEEQLDHPIYLDKAAGC
;
A
#
# COMPACT_ATOMS: atom_id res chain seq x y z
N MET A 1 -15.84 18.43 -9.97
CA MET A 1 -15.16 18.15 -8.68
C MET A 1 -13.81 18.82 -8.78
N SER A 2 -13.48 19.81 -7.92
CA SER A 2 -12.19 20.48 -7.94
C SER A 2 -11.11 19.44 -7.65
N SER A 3 -10.14 19.29 -8.55
CA SER A 3 -8.98 18.43 -8.39
C SER A 3 -8.11 18.99 -7.25
N GLN A 4 -8.43 18.60 -6.02
CA GLN A 4 -7.61 18.93 -4.87
C GLN A 4 -6.28 18.19 -5.04
N GLN A 5 -5.17 18.89 -4.92
CA GLN A 5 -3.83 18.28 -5.03
C GLN A 5 -3.70 17.15 -4.00
N PRO A 6 -3.25 15.95 -4.39
CA PRO A 6 -3.03 14.87 -3.45
C PRO A 6 -1.99 15.24 -2.40
N LEU A 7 -2.15 14.73 -1.18
CA LEU A 7 -1.16 14.89 -0.12
C LEU A 7 0.10 14.09 -0.43
N LEU A 8 -0.08 12.84 -0.87
CA LEU A 8 0.99 11.94 -1.29
C LEU A 8 0.68 11.43 -2.70
N SER A 9 1.67 11.47 -3.58
CA SER A 9 1.63 10.83 -4.90
C SER A 9 2.86 9.95 -5.07
N VAL A 10 2.64 8.68 -5.27
CA VAL A 10 3.67 7.71 -5.65
C VAL A 10 3.54 7.48 -7.15
N ARG A 11 4.64 7.61 -7.90
CA ARG A 11 4.67 7.51 -9.35
C ARG A 11 5.75 6.54 -9.80
N ASN A 12 5.34 5.46 -10.47
CA ASN A 12 6.22 4.43 -11.04
C ASN A 12 7.32 3.97 -10.08
N LEU A 13 7.01 3.84 -8.80
CA LEU A 13 7.98 3.47 -7.77
C LEU A 13 8.55 2.09 -8.05
N CYS A 14 9.88 2.01 -8.13
CA CYS A 14 10.63 0.77 -8.23
C CYS A 14 11.59 0.64 -7.05
N VAL A 15 11.63 -0.55 -6.44
CA VAL A 15 12.55 -0.85 -5.34
C VAL A 15 13.16 -2.22 -5.57
N ASP A 16 14.49 -2.27 -5.55
CA ASP A 16 15.27 -3.48 -5.72
C ASP A 16 16.01 -3.83 -4.43
N TYR A 17 16.22 -5.14 -4.23
CA TYR A 17 17.06 -5.71 -3.18
C TYR A 17 18.25 -6.40 -3.84
N ILE A 18 19.44 -5.98 -3.49
CA ILE A 18 20.69 -6.65 -3.93
C ILE A 18 20.83 -7.94 -3.16
N THR A 19 20.86 -9.08 -3.87
CA THR A 19 21.08 -10.40 -3.29
C THR A 19 22.23 -11.13 -3.96
N GLU A 20 22.76 -12.16 -3.32
CA GLU A 20 23.82 -13.00 -3.91
C GLU A 20 23.36 -13.72 -5.20
N SER A 21 22.06 -13.96 -5.33
CA SER A 21 21.44 -14.62 -6.48
C SER A 21 21.01 -13.65 -7.59
N GLY A 22 21.27 -12.35 -7.44
CA GLY A 22 20.83 -11.28 -8.34
C GLY A 22 19.91 -10.27 -7.67
N ASP A 23 19.58 -9.22 -8.39
CA ASP A 23 18.69 -8.17 -7.88
C ASP A 23 17.22 -8.62 -7.93
N VAL A 24 16.54 -8.47 -6.83
CA VAL A 24 15.12 -8.79 -6.67
C VAL A 24 14.29 -7.52 -6.72
N ARG A 25 13.48 -7.34 -7.75
CA ARG A 25 12.54 -6.23 -7.85
C ARG A 25 11.31 -6.46 -6.97
N ALA A 26 11.36 -5.96 -5.74
CA ALA A 26 10.30 -6.13 -4.76
C ALA A 26 9.10 -5.19 -4.98
N VAL A 27 9.33 -4.02 -5.61
CA VAL A 27 8.28 -3.09 -6.04
C VAL A 27 8.55 -2.72 -7.49
N ASN A 28 7.55 -2.88 -8.34
CA ASN A 28 7.68 -2.66 -9.78
C ASN A 28 6.61 -1.68 -10.28
N SER A 29 7.03 -0.47 -10.60
CA SER A 29 6.21 0.58 -11.22
C SER A 29 4.89 0.86 -10.48
N VAL A 30 4.92 0.88 -9.14
CA VAL A 30 3.74 1.15 -8.31
C VAL A 30 3.38 2.63 -8.33
N SER A 31 2.11 2.92 -8.65
CA SER A 31 1.59 4.30 -8.69
C SER A 31 0.24 4.40 -7.98
N PHE A 32 0.11 5.34 -7.05
CA PHE A 32 -1.15 5.67 -6.35
C PHE A 32 -1.07 7.06 -5.73
N ASP A 33 -2.25 7.61 -5.42
CA ASP A 33 -2.40 8.88 -4.72
C ASP A 33 -3.13 8.69 -3.39
N ILE A 34 -2.80 9.54 -2.42
CA ILE A 34 -3.56 9.69 -1.17
C ILE A 34 -4.01 11.14 -1.08
N ALA A 35 -5.33 11.35 -1.01
CA ALA A 35 -5.90 12.67 -0.82
C ALA A 35 -5.74 13.16 0.64
N PRO A 36 -5.80 14.48 0.90
CA PRO A 36 -5.85 14.99 2.26
C PRO A 36 -7.04 14.39 3.04
N GLY A 37 -6.75 13.84 4.23
CA GLY A 37 -7.76 13.21 5.09
C GLY A 37 -8.23 11.82 4.62
N GLU A 38 -7.64 11.22 3.60
CA GLU A 38 -7.97 9.88 3.10
C GLU A 38 -7.27 8.78 3.93
N VAL A 39 -7.94 7.64 4.07
CA VAL A 39 -7.34 6.37 4.51
C VAL A 39 -7.18 5.48 3.29
N PHE A 40 -5.95 5.31 2.82
CA PHE A 40 -5.62 4.44 1.71
C PHE A 40 -4.99 3.14 2.23
N GLY A 41 -5.62 2.01 1.90
CA GLY A 41 -5.15 0.69 2.28
C GLY A 41 -4.25 0.04 1.24
N LEU A 42 -3.22 -0.70 1.65
CA LEU A 42 -2.47 -1.62 0.80
C LEU A 42 -2.62 -3.05 1.32
N ALA A 43 -3.26 -3.91 0.54
CA ALA A 43 -3.49 -5.31 0.84
C ALA A 43 -2.75 -6.25 -0.13
N GLY A 44 -2.58 -7.50 0.26
CA GLY A 44 -1.96 -8.56 -0.54
C GLY A 44 -1.24 -9.59 0.33
N GLU A 45 -0.80 -10.68 -0.28
CA GLU A 45 -0.07 -11.74 0.42
C GLU A 45 1.24 -11.25 1.03
N SER A 46 1.78 -11.99 2.01
CA SER A 46 3.10 -11.70 2.58
C SER A 46 4.17 -11.72 1.48
N GLY A 47 5.15 -10.81 1.55
CA GLY A 47 6.22 -10.69 0.57
C GLY A 47 5.84 -9.98 -0.74
N CYS A 48 4.60 -9.50 -0.95
CA CYS A 48 4.22 -8.81 -2.19
C CYS A 48 4.70 -7.35 -2.32
N GLY A 49 5.46 -6.80 -1.35
CA GLY A 49 6.08 -5.48 -1.45
C GLY A 49 5.41 -4.36 -0.63
N LYS A 50 4.35 -4.61 0.15
CA LYS A 50 3.61 -3.58 0.92
C LYS A 50 4.49 -2.77 1.88
N SER A 51 5.21 -3.47 2.76
CA SER A 51 6.13 -2.83 3.72
C SER A 51 7.27 -2.10 3.00
N THR A 52 7.71 -2.62 1.85
CA THR A 52 8.71 -1.97 0.99
C THR A 52 8.19 -0.62 0.48
N VAL A 53 6.92 -0.54 0.06
CA VAL A 53 6.28 0.74 -0.30
C VAL A 53 6.21 1.69 0.91
N ALA A 54 5.80 1.20 2.10
CA ALA A 54 5.77 2.01 3.31
C ALA A 54 7.15 2.58 3.67
N PHE A 55 8.20 1.75 3.62
CA PHE A 55 9.57 2.19 3.86
C PHE A 55 10.08 3.17 2.81
N SER A 56 9.64 3.07 1.55
CA SER A 56 9.95 4.04 0.51
C SER A 56 9.32 5.39 0.82
N VAL A 57 8.04 5.43 1.16
CA VAL A 57 7.33 6.67 1.54
C VAL A 57 7.97 7.33 2.76
N ALA A 58 8.41 6.54 3.74
CA ALA A 58 9.13 7.04 4.92
C ALA A 58 10.63 7.33 4.66
N ARG A 59 11.16 6.95 3.49
CA ARG A 59 12.61 7.02 3.16
C ARG A 59 13.47 6.26 4.18
N LEU A 60 13.03 5.06 4.62
CA LEU A 60 13.68 4.27 5.67
C LEU A 60 14.44 3.04 5.15
N HIS A 61 14.58 2.89 3.84
CA HIS A 61 15.37 1.81 3.26
C HIS A 61 16.84 1.90 3.69
N LYS A 62 17.40 0.72 3.95
CA LYS A 62 18.82 0.51 4.18
C LYS A 62 19.29 -0.62 3.25
N PRO A 63 20.58 -0.64 2.88
CA PRO A 63 21.12 -1.78 2.15
C PRO A 63 20.72 -3.12 2.82
N PRO A 64 20.34 -4.13 2.05
CA PRO A 64 20.48 -4.26 0.59
C PRO A 64 19.35 -3.65 -0.26
N ALA A 65 18.36 -2.97 0.33
CA ALA A 65 17.25 -2.35 -0.39
C ALA A 65 17.57 -0.93 -0.87
N TYR A 66 17.20 -0.60 -2.12
CA TYR A 66 17.32 0.75 -2.66
C TYR A 66 16.17 1.08 -3.63
N ILE A 67 15.82 2.36 -3.71
CA ILE A 67 14.85 2.86 -4.68
C ILE A 67 15.58 3.03 -6.01
N SER A 68 15.20 2.22 -7.00
CA SER A 68 15.83 2.17 -8.32
C SER A 68 15.13 3.05 -9.36
N GLY A 69 13.91 3.53 -9.07
CA GLY A 69 13.18 4.39 -10.01
C GLY A 69 11.89 4.96 -9.42
N GLY A 70 11.31 5.88 -10.16
CA GLY A 70 10.06 6.55 -9.82
C GLY A 70 10.22 7.78 -8.96
N GLU A 71 9.09 8.30 -8.49
CA GLU A 71 9.00 9.52 -7.68
C GLU A 71 8.03 9.33 -6.52
N ILE A 72 8.31 10.01 -5.41
CA ILE A 72 7.39 10.10 -4.28
C ILE A 72 7.20 11.58 -3.95
N LEU A 73 6.04 12.10 -4.31
CA LEU A 73 5.70 13.51 -4.13
C LEU A 73 4.86 13.69 -2.86
N PHE A 74 5.36 14.44 -1.92
CA PHE A 74 4.61 14.87 -0.75
C PHE A 74 4.26 16.35 -0.90
N LYS A 75 2.97 16.69 -0.99
CA LYS A 75 2.50 18.05 -1.33
C LYS A 75 3.13 18.62 -2.61
N GLY A 76 3.40 17.78 -3.59
CA GLY A 76 4.03 18.15 -4.86
C GLY A 76 5.55 18.24 -4.84
N GLU A 77 6.22 18.06 -3.69
CA GLU A 77 7.68 18.03 -3.59
C GLU A 77 8.20 16.58 -3.58
N ASN A 78 9.17 16.26 -4.44
CA ASN A 78 9.77 14.93 -4.49
C ASN A 78 10.68 14.69 -3.28
N ILE A 79 10.22 13.83 -2.36
CA ILE A 79 10.97 13.52 -1.13
C ILE A 79 12.26 12.74 -1.39
N LEU A 80 12.43 12.15 -2.57
CA LEU A 80 13.66 11.43 -2.92
C LEU A 80 14.86 12.36 -3.06
N GLY A 81 14.62 13.63 -3.39
CA GLY A 81 15.64 14.69 -3.48
C GLY A 81 15.93 15.44 -2.17
N PHE A 82 15.25 15.09 -1.06
CA PHE A 82 15.48 15.78 0.21
C PHE A 82 16.87 15.43 0.78
N ASP A 83 17.58 16.48 1.23
CA ASP A 83 18.77 16.34 2.06
C ASP A 83 18.43 15.83 3.47
N ASP A 84 19.43 15.58 4.28
CA ASP A 84 19.26 15.00 5.62
C ASP A 84 18.44 15.90 6.57
N GLU A 85 18.58 17.24 6.46
CA GLU A 85 17.86 18.19 7.30
C GLU A 85 16.38 18.23 6.92
N ARG A 86 16.08 18.34 5.60
CA ARG A 86 14.71 18.33 5.08
C ARG A 86 14.02 16.98 5.35
N LEU A 87 14.74 15.86 5.17
CA LEU A 87 14.24 14.53 5.44
C LEU A 87 13.94 14.30 6.94
N ARG A 88 14.79 14.84 7.83
CA ARG A 88 14.54 14.85 9.27
C ARG A 88 13.27 15.63 9.59
N SER A 89 13.11 16.84 9.01
CA SER A 89 11.90 17.65 9.17
C SER A 89 10.64 16.91 8.68
N TYR A 90 10.71 16.27 7.51
CA TYR A 90 9.62 15.45 6.97
C TYR A 90 9.19 14.35 7.95
N ARG A 91 10.13 13.52 8.42
CA ARG A 91 9.86 12.40 9.34
C ARG A 91 9.36 12.85 10.71
N TRP A 92 9.81 14.02 11.20
CA TRP A 92 9.45 14.50 12.53
C TRP A 92 8.19 15.35 12.56
N ARG A 93 7.86 16.03 11.46
CA ARG A 93 6.76 17.00 11.44
C ARG A 93 5.60 16.63 10.54
N GLN A 94 5.84 15.90 9.47
CA GLN A 94 4.86 15.69 8.39
C GLN A 94 4.38 14.23 8.30
N ALA A 95 5.29 13.26 8.37
CA ALA A 95 4.98 11.85 8.30
C ALA A 95 5.39 11.11 9.58
N SER A 96 4.57 10.18 10.02
CA SER A 96 4.88 9.29 11.16
C SER A 96 4.66 7.84 10.75
N VAL A 97 5.45 6.92 11.30
CA VAL A 97 5.38 5.49 10.99
C VAL A 97 5.12 4.69 12.25
N VAL A 98 4.12 3.81 12.19
CA VAL A 98 3.88 2.75 13.17
C VAL A 98 4.27 1.43 12.52
N PHE A 99 5.34 0.82 13.01
CA PHE A 99 5.88 -0.43 12.48
C PHE A 99 5.14 -1.65 13.01
N GLN A 100 5.27 -2.75 12.29
CA GLN A 100 4.90 -4.08 12.76
C GLN A 100 5.61 -4.35 14.10
N SER A 101 4.88 -4.90 15.08
CA SER A 101 5.40 -5.14 16.44
C SER A 101 5.76 -3.87 17.25
N ALA A 102 5.12 -2.74 16.96
CA ALA A 102 5.31 -1.49 17.72
C ALA A 102 5.12 -1.66 19.24
N MET A 103 4.37 -2.67 19.68
CA MET A 103 4.19 -3.02 21.10
C MET A 103 5.51 -3.37 21.80
N ASN A 104 6.50 -3.90 21.09
CA ASN A 104 7.81 -4.23 21.65
C ASN A 104 8.75 -3.01 21.76
N ALA A 105 8.40 -1.90 21.10
CA ALA A 105 9.18 -0.66 21.12
C ALA A 105 8.78 0.28 22.26
N LEU A 106 7.66 0.00 22.92
CA LEU A 106 7.12 0.85 23.99
C LEU A 106 7.51 0.30 25.37
N ASN A 107 7.85 1.20 26.30
CA ASN A 107 8.07 0.85 27.69
C ASN A 107 6.71 0.63 28.39
N PRO A 108 6.37 -0.58 28.84
CA PRO A 108 5.07 -0.88 29.43
C PRO A 108 4.80 -0.18 30.76
N VAL A 109 5.82 0.39 31.39
CA VAL A 109 5.70 1.08 32.70
C VAL A 109 5.33 2.56 32.53
N LEU A 110 5.58 3.14 31.36
CA LEU A 110 5.28 4.54 31.08
C LEU A 110 3.96 4.68 30.29
N ARG A 111 3.24 5.78 30.49
CA ARG A 111 2.07 6.09 29.68
C ARG A 111 2.49 6.31 28.24
N MET A 112 1.72 5.77 27.29
CA MET A 112 2.01 5.92 25.85
C MET A 112 2.14 7.39 25.45
N GLU A 113 1.24 8.24 25.95
CA GLU A 113 1.26 9.68 25.68
C GLU A 113 2.58 10.35 26.12
N GLU A 114 3.13 9.96 27.26
CA GLU A 114 4.39 10.48 27.77
C GLU A 114 5.55 10.08 26.84
N GLN A 115 5.63 8.83 26.44
CA GLN A 115 6.68 8.33 25.54
C GLN A 115 6.68 9.05 24.19
N PHE A 116 5.50 9.30 23.61
CA PHE A 116 5.41 10.05 22.36
C PHE A 116 5.72 11.55 22.54
N CYS A 117 5.22 12.16 23.62
CA CYS A 117 5.48 13.57 23.88
C CYS A 117 6.95 13.84 24.19
N ASP A 118 7.59 13.00 25.01
CA ASP A 118 8.99 13.19 25.41
C ASP A 118 9.92 13.18 24.20
N VAL A 119 9.73 12.22 23.28
CA VAL A 119 10.54 12.15 22.05
C VAL A 119 10.32 13.38 21.18
N LEU A 120 9.08 13.84 21.03
CA LEU A 120 8.75 14.98 20.17
C LEU A 120 9.23 16.30 20.76
N LEU A 121 9.11 16.47 22.09
CA LEU A 121 9.57 17.66 22.78
C LEU A 121 11.09 17.73 22.88
N ALA A 122 11.78 16.59 23.07
CA ALA A 122 13.23 16.53 23.07
C ALA A 122 13.85 16.96 21.74
N HIS A 123 13.17 16.68 20.61
CA HIS A 123 13.63 17.08 19.28
C HIS A 123 13.13 18.46 18.81
N ASN A 124 12.18 19.06 19.52
CA ASN A 124 11.60 20.37 19.19
C ASN A 124 11.33 21.18 20.48
N PRO A 125 12.34 21.80 21.10
CA PRO A 125 12.21 22.53 22.38
C PRO A 125 11.32 23.76 22.34
N GLY A 126 10.48 24.03 21.49
CA GLY A 126 9.49 25.12 21.42
C GLY A 126 8.12 24.65 20.96
N MET A 127 7.96 23.34 20.75
CA MET A 127 6.73 22.76 20.26
C MET A 127 5.73 22.58 21.41
N THR A 128 4.50 23.01 21.19
CA THR A 128 3.41 22.70 22.13
C THR A 128 3.01 21.24 21.99
N ARG A 129 2.46 20.66 23.07
CA ARG A 129 1.92 19.29 23.07
C ARG A 129 0.87 19.06 21.97
N TYR A 130 0.12 20.09 21.60
CA TYR A 130 -0.85 20.07 20.51
C TYR A 130 -0.17 19.98 19.13
N GLU A 131 0.90 20.73 18.91
CA GLU A 131 1.69 20.68 17.66
C GLU A 131 2.46 19.36 17.53
N ALA A 132 2.88 18.77 18.65
CA ALA A 132 3.53 17.46 18.65
C ALA A 132 2.64 16.34 18.10
N ILE A 133 1.33 16.46 18.23
CA ILE A 133 0.35 15.45 17.77
C ILE A 133 -0.08 15.70 16.31
N LYS A 134 0.14 16.91 15.77
CA LYS A 134 -0.30 17.29 14.42
C LYS A 134 0.63 16.71 13.36
N ARG A 135 0.25 15.57 12.81
CA ARG A 135 0.86 14.95 11.62
C ARG A 135 -0.08 15.09 10.44
N GLU A 136 0.48 14.99 9.22
CA GLU A 136 -0.32 15.06 8.00
C GLU A 136 -0.51 13.70 7.39
N LEU A 137 0.50 12.82 7.53
CA LEU A 137 0.47 11.44 7.06
C LEU A 137 0.88 10.49 8.18
N LEU A 138 0.05 9.48 8.45
CA LEU A 138 0.35 8.36 9.33
C LEU A 138 0.50 7.09 8.47
N ILE A 139 1.66 6.47 8.53
CA ILE A 139 1.93 5.18 7.89
C ILE A 139 1.82 4.10 8.95
N MET A 140 0.96 3.11 8.74
CA MET A 140 0.71 2.02 9.68
C MET A 140 0.99 0.70 8.96
N ASP A 141 2.09 0.03 9.31
CA ASP A 141 2.49 -1.25 8.73
C ASP A 141 2.17 -2.38 9.71
N GLU A 142 1.09 -3.10 9.44
CA GLU A 142 0.54 -4.19 10.27
C GLU A 142 0.45 -3.82 11.78
N PRO A 143 -0.15 -2.68 12.13
CA PRO A 143 -0.06 -2.13 13.50
C PRO A 143 -0.75 -2.99 14.55
N THR A 144 -1.63 -3.89 14.15
CA THR A 144 -2.47 -4.71 15.02
C THR A 144 -2.15 -6.20 14.97
N THR A 145 -1.09 -6.59 14.27
CA THR A 145 -0.62 -7.98 14.24
C THR A 145 -0.26 -8.43 15.66
N ALA A 146 -0.76 -9.54 16.11
CA ALA A 146 -0.65 -10.10 17.46
C ALA A 146 -1.66 -9.55 18.50
N LEU A 147 -2.65 -8.76 18.10
CA LEU A 147 -3.76 -8.37 18.97
C LEU A 147 -5.02 -9.17 18.63
N ASP A 148 -5.88 -9.38 19.62
CA ASP A 148 -7.20 -9.96 19.36
C ASP A 148 -8.11 -8.99 18.58
N VAL A 149 -9.12 -9.53 17.89
CA VAL A 149 -10.00 -8.77 16.98
C VAL A 149 -10.74 -7.62 17.66
N VAL A 150 -11.08 -7.77 18.95
CA VAL A 150 -11.81 -6.73 19.69
C VAL A 150 -10.90 -5.54 19.95
N VAL A 151 -9.69 -5.81 20.45
CA VAL A 151 -8.67 -4.77 20.72
C VAL A 151 -8.24 -4.08 19.42
N GLN A 152 -8.08 -4.84 18.32
CA GLN A 152 -7.79 -4.25 17.00
C GLN A 152 -8.83 -3.21 16.60
N ARG A 153 -10.12 -3.56 16.69
CA ARG A 153 -11.22 -2.65 16.35
C ARG A 153 -11.26 -1.42 17.24
N GLU A 154 -11.07 -1.60 18.55
CA GLU A 154 -11.04 -0.46 19.48
C GLU A 154 -9.90 0.53 19.17
N ILE A 155 -8.71 0.02 18.85
CA ILE A 155 -7.56 0.86 18.48
C ILE A 155 -7.87 1.63 17.19
N LEU A 156 -8.37 0.95 16.16
CA LEU A 156 -8.68 1.59 14.88
C LEU A 156 -9.80 2.62 15.01
N GLN A 157 -10.81 2.38 15.83
CA GLN A 157 -11.85 3.36 16.13
C GLN A 157 -11.27 4.63 16.79
N LYS A 158 -10.33 4.46 17.74
CA LYS A 158 -9.60 5.58 18.35
C LYS A 158 -8.77 6.35 17.34
N VAL A 159 -8.05 5.64 16.45
CA VAL A 159 -7.27 6.26 15.36
C VAL A 159 -8.18 7.01 14.42
N TYR A 160 -9.35 6.45 14.07
CA TYR A 160 -10.34 7.11 13.21
C TYR A 160 -10.89 8.39 13.85
N ALA A 161 -11.20 8.36 15.15
CA ALA A 161 -11.63 9.55 15.90
C ALA A 161 -10.54 10.63 15.93
N LEU A 162 -9.27 10.23 16.10
CA LEU A 162 -8.14 11.16 16.02
C LEU A 162 -7.96 11.73 14.61
N LYS A 163 -8.12 10.90 13.56
CA LYS A 163 -8.10 11.35 12.16
C LYS A 163 -9.17 12.41 11.91
N ALA A 164 -10.39 12.19 12.38
CA ALA A 164 -11.47 13.17 12.25
C ALA A 164 -11.20 14.49 12.98
N LYS A 165 -10.53 14.41 14.14
CA LYS A 165 -10.17 15.60 14.97
C LYS A 165 -9.01 16.40 14.38
N PHE A 166 -7.98 15.73 13.85
CA PHE A 166 -6.73 16.35 13.43
C PHE A 166 -6.57 16.42 11.91
N ASN A 167 -7.47 15.81 11.14
CA ASN A 167 -7.52 15.79 9.68
C ASN A 167 -6.22 15.32 9.02
N PHE A 168 -5.63 14.21 9.49
CA PHE A 168 -4.49 13.58 8.85
C PHE A 168 -4.92 12.46 7.91
N SER A 169 -4.05 12.11 6.97
CA SER A 169 -4.23 10.99 6.04
C SER A 169 -3.52 9.74 6.57
N ILE A 170 -3.95 8.57 6.14
CA ILE A 170 -3.37 7.30 6.58
C ILE A 170 -3.01 6.43 5.38
N LEU A 171 -1.77 5.91 5.36
CA LEU A 171 -1.38 4.75 4.57
C LEU A 171 -1.45 3.53 5.49
N PHE A 172 -2.45 2.67 5.28
CA PHE A 172 -2.73 1.54 6.15
C PHE A 172 -2.39 0.22 5.47
N ILE A 173 -1.50 -0.56 6.06
CA ILE A 173 -1.05 -1.85 5.54
C ILE A 173 -1.47 -2.94 6.52
N THR A 174 -2.19 -3.94 6.01
CA THR A 174 -2.52 -5.17 6.73
C THR A 174 -2.80 -6.29 5.72
N HIS A 175 -2.79 -7.52 6.19
CA HIS A 175 -3.25 -8.68 5.42
C HIS A 175 -4.74 -8.98 5.65
N ASP A 176 -5.39 -8.35 6.63
CA ASP A 176 -6.82 -8.52 6.91
C ASP A 176 -7.68 -7.58 6.05
N LEU A 177 -8.21 -8.13 4.95
CA LEU A 177 -9.05 -7.40 4.00
C LEU A 177 -10.38 -6.94 4.63
N SER A 178 -10.94 -7.71 5.56
CA SER A 178 -12.20 -7.36 6.23
C SER A 178 -12.03 -6.09 7.07
N LEU A 179 -10.92 -6.02 7.81
CA LEU A 179 -10.57 -4.86 8.60
C LEU A 179 -10.32 -3.63 7.71
N MET A 180 -9.67 -3.84 6.56
CA MET A 180 -9.45 -2.76 5.59
C MET A 180 -10.73 -2.17 5.03
N VAL A 181 -11.71 -3.00 4.70
CA VAL A 181 -13.00 -2.53 4.15
C VAL A 181 -13.79 -1.69 5.17
N GLU A 182 -13.63 -1.99 6.47
CA GLU A 182 -14.24 -1.20 7.54
C GLU A 182 -13.52 0.15 7.77
N PHE A 183 -12.20 0.20 7.55
CA PHE A 183 -11.36 1.32 7.98
C PHE A 183 -10.91 2.24 6.83
N CYS A 184 -10.71 1.71 5.61
CA CYS A 184 -10.16 2.46 4.49
C CYS A 184 -11.25 3.09 3.61
N ASP A 185 -10.91 4.23 3.00
CA ASP A 185 -11.73 4.86 1.95
C ASP A 185 -11.50 4.14 0.60
N ARG A 186 -10.23 3.90 0.25
CA ARG A 186 -9.81 3.15 -0.94
C ARG A 186 -8.75 2.12 -0.58
N ILE A 187 -8.68 1.05 -1.38
CA ILE A 187 -7.71 -0.04 -1.19
C ILE A 187 -6.99 -0.31 -2.50
N GLY A 188 -5.66 -0.41 -2.43
CA GLY A 188 -4.80 -0.97 -3.46
C GLY A 188 -4.44 -2.41 -3.12
N ILE A 189 -4.64 -3.32 -4.06
CA ILE A 189 -4.27 -4.73 -3.94
C ILE A 189 -2.93 -4.94 -4.64
N MET A 190 -1.94 -5.43 -3.90
CA MET A 190 -0.62 -5.74 -4.40
C MET A 190 -0.43 -7.24 -4.60
N TYR A 191 0.16 -7.63 -5.72
CA TYR A 191 0.63 -8.98 -5.99
C TYR A 191 2.02 -8.94 -6.62
N ALA A 192 2.97 -9.65 -6.02
CA ALA A 192 4.31 -9.82 -6.55
C ALA A 192 5.00 -8.50 -6.98
N GLY A 193 4.91 -7.46 -6.15
CA GLY A 193 5.52 -6.15 -6.38
C GLY A 193 4.71 -5.16 -7.20
N GLU A 194 3.52 -5.51 -7.68
CA GLU A 194 2.69 -4.66 -8.52
C GLU A 194 1.32 -4.39 -7.91
N LEU A 195 0.72 -3.22 -8.21
CA LEU A 195 -0.69 -2.97 -7.97
C LEU A 195 -1.53 -3.66 -9.06
N VAL A 196 -2.39 -4.59 -8.66
CA VAL A 196 -3.26 -5.32 -9.57
C VAL A 196 -4.69 -4.78 -9.58
N GLU A 197 -5.11 -4.11 -8.52
CA GLU A 197 -6.40 -3.43 -8.45
C GLU A 197 -6.35 -2.26 -7.46
N VAL A 198 -7.03 -1.14 -7.77
CA VAL A 198 -7.26 -0.02 -6.86
C VAL A 198 -8.72 0.38 -6.97
N ALA A 199 -9.45 0.42 -5.85
CA ALA A 199 -10.87 0.74 -5.85
C ALA A 199 -11.34 1.30 -4.49
N PRO A 200 -12.54 1.89 -4.42
CA PRO A 200 -13.22 2.14 -3.15
C PRO A 200 -13.31 0.85 -2.32
N ALA A 201 -13.08 0.94 -1.02
CA ALA A 201 -12.95 -0.24 -0.14
C ALA A 201 -14.13 -1.23 -0.28
N LYS A 202 -15.36 -0.74 -0.36
CA LYS A 202 -16.55 -1.58 -0.57
C LYS A 202 -16.51 -2.34 -1.90
N ALA A 203 -16.01 -1.71 -2.98
CA ALA A 203 -15.96 -2.34 -4.30
C ALA A 203 -14.96 -3.50 -4.35
N ILE A 204 -13.86 -3.42 -3.63
CA ILE A 204 -12.88 -4.52 -3.48
C ILE A 204 -13.54 -5.80 -2.98
N LEU A 205 -14.52 -5.70 -2.09
CA LEU A 205 -15.21 -6.86 -1.53
C LEU A 205 -16.43 -7.30 -2.36
N THR A 206 -17.23 -6.32 -2.84
CA THR A 206 -18.54 -6.62 -3.47
C THR A 206 -18.48 -6.80 -4.99
N ALA A 207 -17.51 -6.19 -5.65
CA ALA A 207 -17.37 -6.18 -7.11
C ALA A 207 -15.91 -6.17 -7.55
N PRO A 208 -15.05 -7.09 -7.04
CA PRO A 208 -13.64 -7.13 -7.41
C PRO A 208 -13.48 -7.39 -8.90
N LEU A 209 -12.52 -6.71 -9.54
CA LEU A 209 -12.23 -6.84 -10.96
C LEU A 209 -11.13 -7.89 -11.21
N HIS A 210 -10.02 -7.82 -10.46
CA HIS A 210 -8.91 -8.73 -10.68
C HIS A 210 -9.18 -10.12 -10.07
N PRO A 211 -8.89 -11.23 -10.77
CA PRO A 211 -9.10 -12.59 -10.24
C PRO A 211 -8.37 -12.87 -8.92
N TYR A 212 -7.20 -12.27 -8.70
CA TYR A 212 -6.49 -12.35 -7.41
C TYR A 212 -7.27 -11.68 -6.28
N THR A 213 -7.80 -10.47 -6.50
CA THR A 213 -8.63 -9.75 -5.53
C THR A 213 -9.87 -10.57 -5.16
N LYS A 214 -10.51 -11.19 -6.15
CA LYS A 214 -11.64 -12.09 -5.93
C LYS A 214 -11.24 -13.30 -5.07
N GLY A 215 -10.08 -13.90 -5.35
CA GLY A 215 -9.54 -15.01 -4.55
C GLY A 215 -9.24 -14.60 -3.11
N LEU A 216 -8.65 -13.41 -2.91
CA LEU A 216 -8.43 -12.87 -1.56
C LEU A 216 -9.76 -12.71 -0.80
N GLY A 217 -10.79 -12.11 -1.43
CA GLY A 217 -12.11 -11.95 -0.82
C GLY A 217 -12.75 -13.29 -0.43
N ASN A 218 -12.62 -14.32 -1.26
CA ASN A 218 -13.16 -15.66 -1.00
C ASN A 218 -12.40 -16.44 0.12
N SER A 219 -11.21 -15.99 0.48
CA SER A 219 -10.42 -16.60 1.57
C SER A 219 -10.90 -16.18 2.96
N PHE A 220 -11.80 -15.18 3.05
CA PHE A 220 -12.36 -14.70 4.30
C PHE A 220 -13.82 -15.16 4.45
N PRO A 221 -14.19 -15.80 5.59
CA PRO A 221 -15.57 -16.18 5.82
C PRO A 221 -16.45 -14.93 5.93
N PRO A 222 -17.63 -14.92 5.29
CA PRO A 222 -18.59 -13.83 5.51
C PRO A 222 -19.01 -13.84 7.00
N LEU A 223 -19.00 -12.65 7.63
CA LEU A 223 -19.40 -12.51 9.04
C LEU A 223 -20.87 -12.91 9.28
N HIS A 224 -21.69 -12.84 8.24
CA HIS A 224 -23.11 -13.22 8.25
C HIS A 224 -23.47 -13.92 6.95
N GLY A 225 -24.15 -15.08 7.04
CA GLY A 225 -24.61 -15.84 5.87
C GLY A 225 -24.43 -17.35 6.01
N PRO A 226 -24.86 -18.13 4.99
CA PRO A 226 -24.66 -19.57 4.97
C PRO A 226 -23.15 -19.90 4.95
N LYS A 227 -22.78 -21.02 5.58
CA LYS A 227 -21.41 -21.52 5.55
C LYS A 227 -21.01 -21.79 4.09
N THR A 228 -20.06 -21.03 3.58
CA THR A 228 -19.44 -21.26 2.27
C THR A 228 -18.13 -22.03 2.46
N VAL A 229 -17.81 -22.92 1.52
CA VAL A 229 -16.49 -23.54 1.47
C VAL A 229 -15.50 -22.45 1.08
N LEU A 230 -14.53 -22.21 1.95
CA LEU A 230 -13.47 -21.24 1.66
C LEU A 230 -12.51 -21.85 0.62
N GLU A 231 -12.51 -21.30 -0.57
CA GLU A 231 -11.55 -21.66 -1.60
C GLU A 231 -10.39 -20.65 -1.53
N GLY A 232 -9.24 -21.10 -1.04
CA GLY A 232 -8.00 -20.30 -1.07
C GLY A 232 -7.51 -20.09 -2.51
N ILE A 233 -6.61 -19.14 -2.69
CA ILE A 233 -5.94 -18.92 -3.98
C ILE A 233 -5.01 -20.10 -4.26
N PRO A 234 -5.16 -20.84 -5.37
CA PRO A 234 -4.35 -22.01 -5.66
C PRO A 234 -2.88 -21.66 -5.88
N GLY A 235 -1.99 -22.63 -5.66
CA GLY A 235 -0.55 -22.51 -5.93
C GLY A 235 0.20 -21.69 -4.87
N THR A 236 1.48 -21.45 -5.15
CA THR A 236 2.39 -20.67 -4.29
C THR A 236 2.56 -19.24 -4.80
N PRO A 237 2.86 -18.26 -3.94
CA PRO A 237 3.24 -16.91 -4.37
C PRO A 237 4.41 -16.93 -5.35
N LEU A 238 4.44 -15.95 -6.27
CA LEU A 238 5.48 -15.84 -7.30
C LEU A 238 6.85 -15.60 -6.66
N ASN A 239 7.85 -16.36 -7.12
CA ASN A 239 9.25 -16.08 -6.84
C ASN A 239 9.71 -14.86 -7.65
N LEU A 240 10.09 -13.78 -6.98
CA LEU A 240 10.50 -12.53 -7.64
C LEU A 240 11.88 -12.61 -8.34
N LEU A 241 12.63 -13.70 -8.15
CA LEU A 241 13.83 -14.00 -8.95
C LEU A 241 13.48 -14.54 -10.34
N GLU A 242 12.29 -15.11 -10.52
CA GLU A 242 11.85 -15.78 -11.74
C GLU A 242 10.53 -15.19 -12.24
N VAL A 243 10.56 -13.89 -12.57
CA VAL A 243 9.36 -13.18 -13.01
C VAL A 243 8.99 -13.60 -14.43
N PRO A 244 7.77 -14.11 -14.67
CA PRO A 244 7.32 -14.52 -15.99
C PRO A 244 7.10 -13.31 -16.91
N VAL A 245 7.16 -13.53 -18.21
CA VAL A 245 6.65 -12.58 -19.19
C VAL A 245 5.13 -12.46 -19.03
N GLY A 246 4.62 -11.25 -19.12
CA GLY A 246 3.18 -10.96 -19.00
C GLY A 246 2.68 -10.83 -17.58
N CYS A 247 1.44 -11.25 -17.34
CA CYS A 247 0.79 -11.10 -16.06
C CYS A 247 1.47 -11.96 -14.98
N ARG A 248 1.90 -11.35 -13.88
CA ARG A 248 2.57 -12.06 -12.77
C ARG A 248 1.68 -13.08 -12.07
N PHE A 249 0.35 -12.88 -12.13
CA PHE A 249 -0.62 -13.82 -11.53
C PHE A 249 -0.99 -14.99 -12.45
N GLN A 250 -0.48 -15.06 -13.70
CA GLN A 250 -0.88 -16.03 -14.72
C GLN A 250 -0.86 -17.50 -14.26
N ALA A 251 0.14 -17.89 -13.45
CA ALA A 251 0.30 -19.28 -13.00
C ALA A 251 -0.79 -19.74 -12.01
N ARG A 252 -1.46 -18.79 -11.33
CA ARG A 252 -2.48 -19.04 -10.31
C ARG A 252 -3.87 -18.59 -10.75
N CYS A 253 -3.99 -18.02 -11.95
CA CYS A 253 -5.22 -17.42 -12.45
C CYS A 253 -6.11 -18.46 -13.13
N GLY A 254 -7.29 -18.76 -12.57
CA GLY A 254 -8.28 -19.62 -13.22
C GLY A 254 -8.92 -19.04 -14.48
N LYS A 255 -8.59 -17.79 -14.86
CA LYS A 255 -9.06 -17.09 -16.06
C LYS A 255 -7.92 -16.76 -17.02
N VAL A 256 -6.74 -17.41 -16.87
CA VAL A 256 -5.58 -17.17 -17.72
C VAL A 256 -5.87 -17.52 -19.18
N HIS A 257 -5.39 -16.67 -20.09
CA HIS A 257 -5.44 -16.88 -21.55
C HIS A 257 -4.13 -16.42 -22.20
N ASP A 258 -3.98 -16.60 -23.50
CA ASP A 258 -2.69 -16.42 -24.19
C ASP A 258 -2.09 -15.03 -24.02
N ARG A 259 -2.90 -13.98 -24.06
CA ARG A 259 -2.41 -12.60 -23.84
C ARG A 259 -1.80 -12.41 -22.45
N CYS A 260 -2.35 -13.06 -21.43
CA CYS A 260 -1.77 -13.01 -20.07
C CYS A 260 -0.35 -13.57 -20.00
N ARG A 261 0.06 -14.43 -20.96
CA ARG A 261 1.39 -15.02 -21.05
C ARG A 261 2.36 -14.24 -21.92
N GLN A 262 1.82 -13.39 -22.79
CA GLN A 262 2.60 -12.69 -23.84
C GLN A 262 2.88 -11.24 -23.50
N ALA A 263 1.96 -10.57 -22.79
CA ALA A 263 2.01 -9.14 -22.55
C ALA A 263 1.79 -8.78 -21.09
N TYR A 264 2.49 -7.74 -20.66
CA TYR A 264 2.23 -7.05 -19.39
C TYR A 264 0.93 -6.22 -19.52
N THR A 265 0.20 -6.08 -18.42
CA THR A 265 -0.98 -5.19 -18.37
C THR A 265 -0.80 -4.14 -17.27
N ALA A 266 -0.96 -2.88 -17.64
CA ALA A 266 -0.88 -1.77 -16.71
C ALA A 266 -2.19 -1.60 -15.93
N LEU A 267 -2.11 -0.95 -14.77
CA LEU A 267 -3.29 -0.54 -14.02
C LEU A 267 -4.06 0.53 -14.82
N ALA A 268 -5.28 0.21 -15.24
CA ALA A 268 -6.15 1.08 -16.03
C ALA A 268 -7.53 1.24 -15.38
N GLU A 269 -8.19 2.36 -15.60
CA GLU A 269 -9.55 2.59 -15.10
C GLU A 269 -10.55 1.77 -15.93
N ILE A 270 -11.22 0.83 -15.27
CA ILE A 270 -12.22 -0.05 -15.89
C ILE A 270 -13.64 0.44 -15.61
N ARG A 271 -13.84 1.00 -14.42
CA ARG A 271 -15.08 1.63 -13.99
C ARG A 271 -14.75 2.92 -13.23
N PRO A 272 -15.65 3.89 -13.13
CA PRO A 272 -15.41 5.12 -12.41
C PRO A 272 -14.84 4.87 -10.99
N GLY A 273 -13.61 5.31 -10.76
CA GLY A 273 -12.89 5.15 -9.50
C GLY A 273 -12.38 3.73 -9.21
N GLN A 274 -12.47 2.79 -10.15
CA GLN A 274 -11.98 1.43 -10.00
C GLN A 274 -11.02 1.07 -11.14
N GLN A 275 -9.77 0.77 -10.79
CA GLN A 275 -8.69 0.44 -11.72
C GLN A 275 -8.28 -1.01 -11.54
N ALA A 276 -7.93 -1.69 -12.64
CA ALA A 276 -7.40 -3.05 -12.59
C ALA A 276 -6.32 -3.26 -13.67
N ALA A 277 -5.32 -4.09 -13.33
CA ALA A 277 -4.28 -4.57 -14.24
C ALA A 277 -4.64 -5.99 -14.70
N CYS A 278 -5.62 -6.11 -15.63
CA CYS A 278 -6.13 -7.42 -16.02
C CYS A 278 -6.62 -7.44 -17.47
N HIS A 279 -6.07 -8.34 -18.28
CA HIS A 279 -6.43 -8.53 -19.69
C HIS A 279 -7.86 -9.01 -19.94
N LEU A 280 -8.63 -9.35 -18.92
CA LEU A 280 -10.06 -9.65 -19.06
C LEU A 280 -10.88 -8.42 -19.47
N TYR A 281 -10.31 -7.22 -19.32
CA TYR A 281 -10.97 -5.94 -19.61
C TYR A 281 -10.41 -5.24 -20.84
N ASP A 282 -9.44 -5.85 -21.53
CA ASP A 282 -8.95 -5.33 -22.79
C ASP A 282 -10.09 -5.37 -23.82
N SER A 283 -10.45 -4.24 -24.42
CA SER A 283 -11.37 -4.22 -25.57
C SER A 283 -10.70 -4.83 -26.80
N ALA A 284 -11.48 -5.42 -27.69
CA ALA A 284 -10.95 -6.04 -28.92
C ALA A 284 -10.22 -5.04 -29.83
N GLU A 285 -10.54 -3.75 -29.72
CA GLU A 285 -9.92 -2.66 -30.50
C GLU A 285 -8.68 -2.06 -29.86
N GLU A 286 -8.56 -2.07 -28.50
CA GLU A 286 -7.37 -1.61 -27.75
C GLU A 286 -6.20 -2.60 -27.83
N GLN A 287 -6.43 -3.78 -28.37
CA GLN A 287 -5.44 -4.86 -28.47
C GLN A 287 -4.25 -4.54 -29.40
N LEU A 288 -4.31 -3.55 -30.24
CA LEU A 288 -3.29 -3.34 -31.28
C LEU A 288 -2.46 -2.05 -31.15
N ASP A 289 -2.93 -0.98 -30.46
CA ASP A 289 -2.31 0.34 -30.59
C ASP A 289 -2.17 1.20 -29.32
N HIS A 290 -2.21 0.67 -28.09
CA HIS A 290 -2.11 1.54 -26.92
C HIS A 290 -0.64 1.86 -26.54
N PRO A 291 -0.21 3.15 -26.58
CA PRO A 291 1.18 3.56 -26.31
C PRO A 291 1.68 3.23 -24.90
N ILE A 292 0.79 3.00 -23.92
CA ILE A 292 1.12 2.62 -22.56
C ILE A 292 1.87 1.27 -22.48
N TYR A 293 1.74 0.42 -23.49
CA TYR A 293 2.38 -0.90 -23.54
C TYR A 293 3.82 -0.86 -24.05
N LEU A 294 4.21 0.18 -24.78
CA LEU A 294 5.52 0.29 -25.42
C LEU A 294 6.59 0.97 -24.52
N ASP A 295 6.16 1.84 -23.58
CA ASP A 295 7.11 2.64 -22.79
C ASP A 295 7.59 1.97 -21.49
N LYS A 296 6.95 0.89 -21.04
CA LYS A 296 7.30 0.23 -19.76
C LYS A 296 8.40 -0.84 -19.85
N ALA A 297 8.78 -1.26 -21.06
CA ALA A 297 9.95 -2.12 -21.25
C ALA A 297 11.29 -1.36 -21.17
N ALA A 298 11.23 -0.01 -21.22
CA ALA A 298 12.40 0.86 -21.25
C ALA A 298 12.57 1.75 -20.00
N GLY A 299 11.70 1.68 -19.02
CA GLY A 299 11.65 2.69 -17.99
C GLY A 299 11.54 2.19 -16.54
N CYS A 300 12.52 1.49 -16.06
CA CYS A 300 13.08 1.51 -14.68
C CYS A 300 14.53 1.12 -14.76
#